data_3f9ba8ce7b2fe31b392cddbd739808ff
#
_entry.id   3f9ba8ce7b2fe31b392cddbd739808ff
#
_cell.length_a   1.000
_cell.length_b   1.000
_cell.length_c   1.000
_cell.angle_alpha   90.00
_cell.angle_beta   90.00
_cell.angle_gamma   90.00
#
_symmetry.space_group_name_H-M   'P 1'
#
loop_
_entity.id
_entity.type
_entity.pdbx_description
1 polymer ?
#
loop_
_entity_poly.entity_id
_entity_poly.type
_entity_poly.pdbx_seq_one_letter_code
_entity_poly.pdbx_strand_id
1 'polypeptide(L)'
;MSKPVFHASIEGAQHGGKSLDEFLKFAKDSGAAGAQPSNFIVESGDGFHSAKEVRDLSEKHGVKIDGISAHCVYWVHTTAWTGSPTIRPFVPGHLHNESPEKVEAWCEDYLIRLMDLAAELDLKTIPMFWGIAFGWEVATGYPWGLFSGPGYDLIEEGKERFVNKTAKLRQEANDRGLYICHEIHPNTAALCADDFNMLVDITDGDKSMAVIADPSHCWENETPETRFQKVRDRVMAAHVKNFVVRPGMNLRKMDGDWPNRAHQFVDLPTGDLNMVRYAELLINIGYPERYKALHGTETAPLVVEAESAYRDLDATSANGIQYVRDELVFPVAEMSFEEGMGAK
;
A
#
# COMPACT_ATOMS: atom_id res chain seq x y z
N MET A 1 31.92 -4.66 -8.25
CA MET A 1 31.42 -3.80 -7.15
C MET A 1 29.95 -4.15 -6.97
N SER A 2 29.58 -4.53 -5.77
CA SER A 2 28.18 -4.77 -5.41
C SER A 2 27.31 -3.55 -5.74
N LYS A 3 26.11 -3.81 -6.28
CA LYS A 3 25.19 -2.74 -6.69
C LYS A 3 24.02 -2.64 -5.68
N PRO A 4 23.45 -1.45 -5.50
CA PRO A 4 22.19 -1.32 -4.77
C PRO A 4 21.08 -2.15 -5.43
N VAL A 5 20.24 -2.77 -4.62
CA VAL A 5 19.05 -3.50 -5.09
C VAL A 5 17.78 -2.67 -5.01
N PHE A 6 17.85 -1.52 -4.35
CA PHE A 6 16.72 -0.58 -4.18
C PHE A 6 16.96 0.76 -4.89
N HIS A 7 15.88 1.49 -5.09
CA HIS A 7 15.86 2.91 -5.40
C HIS A 7 14.78 3.63 -4.60
N ALA A 8 14.95 4.94 -4.36
CA ALA A 8 13.97 5.75 -3.67
C ALA A 8 12.80 6.11 -4.63
N SER A 9 11.59 5.90 -4.17
CA SER A 9 10.35 6.25 -4.85
C SER A 9 9.40 6.97 -3.88
N ILE A 10 8.33 7.59 -4.39
CA ILE A 10 7.39 8.36 -3.57
C ILE A 10 5.94 7.96 -3.85
N GLU A 11 5.14 7.83 -2.77
CA GLU A 11 3.69 7.61 -2.83
C GLU A 11 2.93 8.92 -3.10
N GLY A 12 1.92 8.84 -3.94
CA GLY A 12 1.09 9.98 -4.34
C GLY A 12 -0.19 10.18 -3.53
N ALA A 13 -0.60 9.24 -2.70
CA ALA A 13 -1.89 9.31 -2.00
C ALA A 13 -2.04 10.58 -1.15
N GLN A 14 -0.98 11.02 -0.48
CA GLN A 14 -0.93 12.22 0.33
C GLN A 14 -0.77 13.52 -0.49
N HIS A 15 -0.55 13.40 -1.78
CA HIS A 15 -0.32 14.51 -2.72
C HIS A 15 -1.45 14.70 -3.74
N GLY A 16 -2.65 14.16 -3.48
CA GLY A 16 -3.79 14.15 -4.40
C GLY A 16 -4.31 15.52 -4.86
N GLY A 17 -3.83 16.62 -4.28
CA GLY A 17 -4.10 17.99 -4.75
C GLY A 17 -3.15 18.45 -5.87
N LYS A 18 -2.11 17.69 -6.22
CA LYS A 18 -1.17 17.98 -7.31
C LYS A 18 -1.66 17.33 -8.61
N SER A 19 -1.46 18.00 -9.73
CA SER A 19 -1.55 17.36 -11.05
C SER A 19 -0.40 16.36 -11.22
N LEU A 20 -0.52 15.46 -12.18
CA LEU A 20 0.54 14.48 -12.49
C LEU A 20 1.88 15.16 -12.82
N ASP A 21 1.87 16.25 -13.60
CA ASP A 21 3.08 17.02 -13.92
C ASP A 21 3.72 17.65 -12.67
N GLU A 22 2.94 18.22 -11.79
CA GLU A 22 3.42 18.80 -10.52
C GLU A 22 3.95 17.74 -9.57
N PHE A 23 3.28 16.58 -9.49
CA PHE A 23 3.72 15.48 -8.63
C PHE A 23 5.05 14.89 -9.11
N LEU A 24 5.20 14.63 -10.40
CA LEU A 24 6.45 14.11 -10.98
C LEU A 24 7.59 15.13 -10.88
N LYS A 25 7.28 16.43 -11.05
CA LYS A 25 8.25 17.48 -10.78
C LYS A 25 8.70 17.48 -9.31
N PHE A 26 7.76 17.38 -8.37
CA PHE A 26 8.07 17.32 -6.95
C PHE A 26 8.90 16.08 -6.60
N ALA A 27 8.57 14.90 -7.13
CA ALA A 27 9.36 13.68 -6.98
C ALA A 27 10.82 13.89 -7.44
N LYS A 28 10.99 14.48 -8.64
CA LYS A 28 12.32 14.83 -9.18
C LYS A 28 13.09 15.78 -8.28
N ASP A 29 12.47 16.88 -7.89
CA ASP A 29 13.11 17.94 -7.09
C ASP A 29 13.50 17.40 -5.68
N SER A 30 12.76 16.44 -5.15
CA SER A 30 13.06 15.71 -3.91
C SER A 30 14.16 14.65 -4.09
N GLY A 31 14.54 14.31 -5.32
CA GLY A 31 15.58 13.35 -5.64
C GLY A 31 15.10 11.89 -5.71
N ALA A 32 13.80 11.65 -5.84
CA ALA A 32 13.27 10.32 -6.12
C ALA A 32 13.65 9.86 -7.53
N ALA A 33 14.00 8.57 -7.67
CA ALA A 33 14.22 7.94 -8.95
C ALA A 33 12.93 7.38 -9.55
N GLY A 34 11.95 7.10 -8.69
CA GLY A 34 10.63 6.61 -9.07
C GLY A 34 9.49 7.32 -8.35
N ALA A 35 8.28 7.09 -8.82
CA ALA A 35 7.04 7.60 -8.25
C ALA A 35 5.90 6.59 -8.41
N GLN A 36 5.02 6.57 -7.44
CA GLN A 36 3.79 5.79 -7.41
C GLN A 36 2.61 6.76 -7.28
N PRO A 37 2.17 7.44 -8.38
CA PRO A 37 1.05 8.36 -8.31
C PRO A 37 -0.22 7.62 -7.85
N SER A 38 -1.06 8.29 -7.08
CA SER A 38 -2.38 7.75 -6.73
C SER A 38 -3.35 7.87 -7.91
N ASN A 39 -4.43 7.09 -7.84
CA ASN A 39 -5.52 7.18 -8.82
C ASN A 39 -6.01 8.61 -9.04
N PHE A 40 -6.09 9.44 -7.98
CA PHE A 40 -6.52 10.85 -8.07
C PHE A 40 -5.52 11.74 -8.83
N ILE A 41 -4.24 11.42 -8.81
CA ILE A 41 -3.20 12.16 -9.54
C ILE A 41 -3.21 11.82 -11.03
N VAL A 42 -3.56 10.59 -11.39
CA VAL A 42 -3.65 10.16 -12.78
C VAL A 42 -5.01 10.44 -13.42
N GLU A 43 -5.99 10.94 -12.66
CA GLU A 43 -7.26 11.40 -13.22
C GLU A 43 -7.08 12.59 -14.18
N SER A 44 -7.85 12.58 -15.28
CA SER A 44 -7.88 13.67 -16.27
C SER A 44 -9.28 13.74 -16.90
N GLY A 45 -9.98 14.85 -16.70
CA GLY A 45 -11.36 15.02 -17.16
C GLY A 45 -12.29 13.96 -16.54
N ASP A 46 -13.02 13.24 -17.37
CA ASP A 46 -13.95 12.17 -16.95
C ASP A 46 -13.26 10.78 -16.89
N GLY A 47 -11.94 10.72 -16.97
CA GLY A 47 -11.19 9.46 -17.01
C GLY A 47 -9.79 9.58 -16.42
N PHE A 48 -8.82 8.97 -17.07
CA PHE A 48 -7.42 9.01 -16.71
C PHE A 48 -6.58 9.63 -17.84
N HIS A 49 -5.39 10.12 -17.52
CA HIS A 49 -4.38 10.40 -18.52
C HIS A 49 -4.14 9.15 -19.38
N SER A 50 -3.90 9.34 -20.68
CA SER A 50 -3.47 8.23 -21.53
C SER A 50 -2.10 7.72 -21.10
N ALA A 51 -1.82 6.45 -21.36
CA ALA A 51 -0.49 5.87 -21.08
C ALA A 51 0.64 6.65 -21.77
N LYS A 52 0.36 7.22 -22.95
CA LYS A 52 1.33 8.08 -23.65
C LYS A 52 1.63 9.36 -22.85
N GLU A 53 0.61 10.06 -22.36
CA GLU A 53 0.80 11.28 -21.56
C GLU A 53 1.57 10.99 -20.26
N VAL A 54 1.25 9.88 -19.58
CA VAL A 54 1.97 9.45 -18.37
C VAL A 54 3.45 9.19 -18.70
N ARG A 55 3.75 8.49 -19.81
CA ARG A 55 5.14 8.24 -20.22
C ARG A 55 5.86 9.53 -20.59
N ASP A 56 5.23 10.40 -21.36
CA ASP A 56 5.82 11.68 -21.78
C ASP A 56 6.20 12.55 -20.56
N LEU A 57 5.34 12.58 -19.52
CA LEU A 57 5.59 13.31 -18.27
C LEU A 57 6.67 12.62 -17.42
N SER A 58 6.66 11.30 -17.34
CA SER A 58 7.70 10.50 -16.69
C SER A 58 9.08 10.78 -17.31
N GLU A 59 9.18 10.74 -18.64
CA GLU A 59 10.41 11.05 -19.38
C GLU A 59 10.84 12.52 -19.21
N LYS A 60 9.90 13.47 -19.29
CA LYS A 60 10.14 14.90 -19.08
C LYS A 60 10.84 15.17 -17.75
N HIS A 61 10.40 14.51 -16.68
CA HIS A 61 10.97 14.70 -15.35
C HIS A 61 12.10 13.72 -15.01
N GLY A 62 12.26 12.64 -15.80
CA GLY A 62 13.24 11.59 -15.56
C GLY A 62 12.92 10.81 -14.25
N VAL A 63 11.64 10.62 -13.97
CA VAL A 63 11.11 9.88 -12.82
C VAL A 63 10.31 8.70 -13.33
N LYS A 64 10.70 7.49 -12.97
CA LYS A 64 10.03 6.25 -13.37
C LYS A 64 8.69 6.10 -12.67
N ILE A 65 7.67 5.55 -13.34
CA ILE A 65 6.44 5.14 -12.69
C ILE A 65 6.62 3.70 -12.17
N ASP A 66 6.54 3.53 -10.85
CA ASP A 66 6.73 2.23 -10.19
C ASP A 66 5.42 1.50 -9.88
N GLY A 67 4.30 2.18 -9.96
CA GLY A 67 2.96 1.67 -9.75
C GLY A 67 1.94 2.80 -9.79
N ILE A 68 0.66 2.47 -9.72
CA ILE A 68 -0.44 3.43 -9.49
C ILE A 68 -1.21 2.92 -8.29
N SER A 69 -1.29 3.72 -7.23
CA SER A 69 -2.02 3.33 -6.01
C SER A 69 -3.50 3.69 -6.10
N ALA A 70 -4.36 2.86 -5.50
CA ALA A 70 -5.81 3.04 -5.53
C ALA A 70 -6.48 2.67 -4.20
N HIS A 71 -5.83 2.94 -3.08
CA HIS A 71 -6.24 2.54 -1.73
C HIS A 71 -7.71 2.85 -1.45
N CYS A 72 -8.12 4.10 -1.63
CA CYS A 72 -9.45 4.56 -1.23
C CYS A 72 -10.58 3.97 -2.07
N VAL A 73 -10.40 3.81 -3.39
CA VAL A 73 -11.49 3.30 -4.26
C VAL A 73 -11.69 1.81 -4.07
N TYR A 74 -10.62 1.02 -3.89
CA TYR A 74 -10.73 -0.38 -3.50
C TYR A 74 -11.38 -0.54 -2.12
N TRP A 75 -11.01 0.31 -1.17
CA TRP A 75 -11.64 0.32 0.16
C TRP A 75 -13.13 0.63 0.07
N VAL A 76 -13.54 1.62 -0.72
CA VAL A 76 -14.96 1.93 -0.97
C VAL A 76 -15.69 0.73 -1.55
N HIS A 77 -15.12 0.10 -2.58
CA HIS A 77 -15.74 -1.03 -3.26
C HIS A 77 -16.19 -2.13 -2.27
N THR A 78 -15.28 -2.57 -1.40
CA THR A 78 -15.57 -3.63 -0.42
C THR A 78 -16.31 -3.14 0.82
N THR A 79 -16.39 -1.82 1.07
CA THR A 79 -17.09 -1.22 2.22
C THR A 79 -18.51 -0.75 1.88
N ALA A 80 -18.84 -0.51 0.62
CA ALA A 80 -20.08 0.11 0.18
C ALA A 80 -21.34 -0.60 0.69
N TRP A 81 -21.33 -1.93 0.80
CA TRP A 81 -22.46 -2.72 1.31
C TRP A 81 -22.92 -2.30 2.71
N THR A 82 -22.06 -1.67 3.50
CA THR A 82 -22.42 -1.19 4.84
C THR A 82 -23.36 0.01 4.82
N GLY A 83 -23.47 0.70 3.68
CA GLY A 83 -24.19 1.97 3.55
C GLY A 83 -23.55 3.12 4.36
N SER A 84 -22.31 2.96 4.83
CA SER A 84 -21.64 3.96 5.66
C SER A 84 -21.37 5.26 4.91
N PRO A 85 -21.70 6.44 5.48
CA PRO A 85 -21.38 7.72 4.86
C PRO A 85 -19.88 8.03 4.81
N THR A 86 -19.03 7.23 5.46
CA THR A 86 -17.56 7.41 5.47
C THR A 86 -16.92 7.22 4.10
N ILE A 87 -17.61 6.55 3.16
CA ILE A 87 -17.14 6.39 1.78
C ILE A 87 -17.24 7.68 0.95
N ARG A 88 -18.08 8.63 1.34
CA ARG A 88 -18.43 9.82 0.54
C ARG A 88 -17.24 10.66 0.06
N PRO A 89 -16.17 10.86 0.85
CA PRO A 89 -15.01 11.63 0.39
C PRO A 89 -14.30 11.04 -0.84
N PHE A 90 -14.51 9.75 -1.11
CA PHE A 90 -13.77 8.99 -2.13
C PHE A 90 -14.63 8.63 -3.36
N VAL A 91 -15.87 9.10 -3.41
CA VAL A 91 -16.79 8.89 -4.52
C VAL A 91 -17.38 10.19 -5.02
N PRO A 92 -17.74 10.28 -6.31
CA PRO A 92 -18.39 11.47 -6.86
C PRO A 92 -19.68 11.84 -6.12
N GLY A 93 -19.94 13.14 -6.02
CA GLY A 93 -21.07 13.66 -5.24
C GLY A 93 -22.44 13.11 -5.66
N HIS A 94 -22.64 12.76 -6.93
CA HIS A 94 -23.88 12.17 -7.41
C HIS A 94 -24.14 10.76 -6.85
N LEU A 95 -23.12 10.08 -6.34
CA LEU A 95 -23.24 8.75 -5.72
C LEU A 95 -23.49 8.78 -4.21
N HIS A 96 -23.42 9.94 -3.55
CA HIS A 96 -23.50 10.05 -2.10
C HIS A 96 -24.82 9.56 -1.48
N ASN A 97 -25.88 9.50 -2.26
CA ASN A 97 -27.21 9.04 -1.83
C ASN A 97 -27.72 7.87 -2.66
N GLU A 98 -26.85 7.25 -3.45
CA GLU A 98 -27.22 6.06 -4.23
C GLU A 98 -27.12 4.79 -3.39
N SER A 99 -27.64 3.69 -3.93
CA SER A 99 -27.57 2.39 -3.26
C SER A 99 -26.13 1.85 -3.24
N PRO A 100 -25.77 0.99 -2.26
CA PRO A 100 -24.49 0.32 -2.22
C PRO A 100 -24.07 -0.33 -3.54
N GLU A 101 -25.01 -0.99 -4.23
CA GLU A 101 -24.76 -1.69 -5.49
C GLU A 101 -24.36 -0.72 -6.62
N LYS A 102 -24.91 0.49 -6.64
CA LYS A 102 -24.52 1.51 -7.61
C LYS A 102 -23.13 2.06 -7.33
N VAL A 103 -22.79 2.23 -6.06
CA VAL A 103 -21.43 2.64 -5.65
C VAL A 103 -20.43 1.56 -6.02
N GLU A 104 -20.70 0.29 -5.71
CA GLU A 104 -19.88 -0.85 -6.08
C GLU A 104 -19.65 -0.92 -7.59
N ALA A 105 -20.73 -0.82 -8.39
CA ALA A 105 -20.63 -0.86 -9.85
C ALA A 105 -19.76 0.28 -10.40
N TRP A 106 -19.87 1.47 -9.83
CA TRP A 106 -19.00 2.59 -10.19
C TRP A 106 -17.54 2.31 -9.85
N CYS A 107 -17.25 1.79 -8.64
CA CYS A 107 -15.91 1.42 -8.25
C CYS A 107 -15.33 0.36 -9.18
N GLU A 108 -16.08 -0.67 -9.54
CA GLU A 108 -15.63 -1.71 -10.45
C GLU A 108 -15.23 -1.12 -11.82
N ASP A 109 -16.12 -0.31 -12.43
CA ASP A 109 -15.82 0.32 -13.71
C ASP A 109 -14.58 1.22 -13.64
N TYR A 110 -14.50 2.02 -12.59
CA TYR A 110 -13.35 2.90 -12.34
C TYR A 110 -12.04 2.11 -12.20
N LEU A 111 -12.03 1.06 -11.38
CA LEU A 111 -10.84 0.26 -11.11
C LEU A 111 -10.42 -0.58 -12.32
N ILE A 112 -11.35 -1.07 -13.12
CA ILE A 112 -11.03 -1.77 -14.38
C ILE A 112 -10.34 -0.83 -15.36
N ARG A 113 -10.85 0.40 -15.52
CA ARG A 113 -10.18 1.41 -16.36
C ARG A 113 -8.78 1.79 -15.82
N LEU A 114 -8.60 1.81 -14.50
CA LEU A 114 -7.28 2.02 -13.90
C LEU A 114 -6.33 0.83 -14.17
N MET A 115 -6.85 -0.40 -14.12
CA MET A 115 -6.10 -1.60 -14.50
C MET A 115 -5.68 -1.57 -15.98
N ASP A 116 -6.55 -1.07 -16.87
CA ASP A 116 -6.21 -0.88 -18.29
C ASP A 116 -5.03 0.08 -18.44
N LEU A 117 -5.07 1.24 -17.76
CA LEU A 117 -3.96 2.18 -17.77
C LEU A 117 -2.67 1.56 -17.20
N ALA A 118 -2.77 0.83 -16.09
CA ALA A 118 -1.61 0.16 -15.50
C ALA A 118 -1.00 -0.86 -16.47
N ALA A 119 -1.83 -1.68 -17.12
CA ALA A 119 -1.39 -2.66 -18.10
C ALA A 119 -0.75 -1.99 -19.35
N GLU A 120 -1.35 -0.92 -19.86
CA GLU A 120 -0.79 -0.14 -20.96
C GLU A 120 0.57 0.50 -20.61
N LEU A 121 0.82 0.79 -19.33
CA LEU A 121 2.09 1.31 -18.82
C LEU A 121 3.12 0.21 -18.51
N ASP A 122 2.80 -1.06 -18.76
CA ASP A 122 3.59 -2.24 -18.37
C ASP A 122 3.81 -2.38 -16.84
N LEU A 123 2.99 -1.71 -16.03
CA LEU A 123 3.00 -1.89 -14.59
C LEU A 123 2.46 -3.29 -14.23
N LYS A 124 2.92 -3.81 -13.10
CA LYS A 124 2.53 -5.15 -12.62
C LYS A 124 1.84 -5.12 -11.26
N THR A 125 1.93 -4.00 -10.54
CA THR A 125 1.41 -3.88 -9.18
C THR A 125 0.47 -2.69 -9.06
N ILE A 126 -0.64 -2.92 -8.34
CA ILE A 126 -1.59 -1.88 -7.92
C ILE A 126 -1.64 -1.92 -6.40
N PRO A 127 -0.92 -1.02 -5.70
CA PRO A 127 -1.02 -0.83 -4.27
C PRO A 127 -2.41 -0.36 -3.84
N MET A 128 -2.99 -1.06 -2.85
CA MET A 128 -4.34 -0.80 -2.38
C MET A 128 -4.65 -1.50 -1.06
N PHE A 129 -5.86 -1.36 -0.55
CA PHE A 129 -6.41 -2.26 0.47
C PHE A 129 -7.88 -2.58 0.23
N TRP A 130 -8.24 -3.85 0.40
CA TRP A 130 -9.63 -4.26 0.47
C TRP A 130 -10.27 -3.68 1.72
N GLY A 131 -11.46 -3.11 1.60
CA GLY A 131 -12.15 -2.48 2.73
C GLY A 131 -12.86 -3.47 3.65
N ILE A 132 -13.88 -2.99 4.33
CA ILE A 132 -14.61 -3.76 5.34
C ILE A 132 -15.48 -4.82 4.65
N ALA A 133 -15.09 -6.08 4.80
CA ALA A 133 -15.81 -7.23 4.25
C ALA A 133 -16.52 -8.06 5.32
N PHE A 134 -15.98 -8.12 6.53
CA PHE A 134 -16.41 -9.06 7.58
C PHE A 134 -17.21 -8.42 8.70
N GLY A 135 -16.87 -7.21 9.11
CA GLY A 135 -17.41 -6.53 10.27
C GLY A 135 -16.51 -6.62 11.52
N TRP A 136 -15.57 -7.55 11.56
CA TRP A 136 -14.57 -7.61 12.64
C TRP A 136 -13.53 -6.49 12.59
N GLU A 137 -13.36 -5.89 11.43
CA GLU A 137 -12.40 -4.81 11.17
C GLU A 137 -12.59 -3.64 12.13
N VAL A 138 -13.79 -3.53 12.68
CA VAL A 138 -14.14 -2.53 13.71
C VAL A 138 -14.19 -3.11 15.12
N ALA A 139 -13.77 -4.36 15.32
CA ALA A 139 -13.77 -5.02 16.62
C ALA A 139 -12.79 -4.34 17.59
N THR A 140 -13.15 -4.32 18.87
CA THR A 140 -12.39 -3.62 19.92
C THR A 140 -11.22 -4.41 20.48
N GLY A 141 -11.07 -5.69 20.09
CA GLY A 141 -10.06 -6.57 20.68
C GLY A 141 -10.26 -6.86 22.18
N TYR A 142 -11.48 -6.69 22.68
CA TYR A 142 -11.79 -7.04 24.07
C TYR A 142 -11.68 -8.56 24.28
N PRO A 143 -11.09 -9.04 25.40
CA PRO A 143 -10.76 -10.46 25.56
C PRO A 143 -11.97 -11.40 25.63
N TRP A 144 -13.15 -10.87 25.91
CA TRP A 144 -14.38 -11.66 25.89
C TRP A 144 -15.12 -11.44 24.58
N GLY A 145 -15.24 -12.48 23.75
CA GLY A 145 -15.83 -12.41 22.41
C GLY A 145 -17.21 -11.75 22.36
N LEU A 146 -18.00 -11.88 23.44
CA LEU A 146 -19.30 -11.21 23.59
C LEU A 146 -19.24 -9.67 23.44
N PHE A 147 -18.09 -9.04 23.71
CA PHE A 147 -17.92 -7.59 23.66
C PHE A 147 -16.89 -7.13 22.62
N SER A 148 -16.30 -8.04 21.85
CA SER A 148 -15.18 -7.72 20.96
C SER A 148 -15.60 -7.36 19.54
N GLY A 149 -16.86 -7.40 19.22
CA GLY A 149 -17.34 -7.12 17.87
C GLY A 149 -18.83 -6.77 17.84
N PRO A 150 -19.47 -6.83 16.67
CA PRO A 150 -20.89 -6.46 16.46
C PRO A 150 -21.85 -7.45 17.07
N GLY A 151 -21.67 -8.16 18.07
CA GLY A 151 -22.61 -9.01 18.80
C GLY A 151 -23.17 -10.22 18.03
N TYR A 152 -22.66 -10.50 16.84
CA TYR A 152 -23.00 -11.64 15.98
C TYR A 152 -21.79 -12.06 15.16
N ASP A 153 -21.76 -13.33 14.78
CA ASP A 153 -20.67 -13.89 13.99
C ASP A 153 -20.96 -13.64 12.50
N LEU A 154 -20.14 -12.79 11.88
CA LEU A 154 -20.20 -12.50 10.45
C LEU A 154 -19.09 -13.18 9.64
N ILE A 155 -18.28 -14.04 10.28
CA ILE A 155 -17.09 -14.58 9.63
C ILE A 155 -17.45 -15.32 8.34
N GLU A 156 -18.38 -16.26 8.39
CA GLU A 156 -18.74 -17.06 7.21
C GLU A 156 -19.44 -16.19 6.13
N GLU A 157 -20.37 -15.31 6.54
CA GLU A 157 -20.99 -14.34 5.60
C GLU A 157 -19.94 -13.39 5.02
N GLY A 158 -18.97 -12.97 5.85
CA GLY A 158 -17.88 -12.10 5.41
C GLY A 158 -16.96 -12.77 4.39
N LYS A 159 -16.64 -14.05 4.59
CA LYS A 159 -15.86 -14.84 3.63
C LYS A 159 -16.60 -14.92 2.29
N GLU A 160 -17.88 -15.30 2.31
CA GLU A 160 -18.70 -15.37 1.11
C GLU A 160 -18.81 -14.00 0.42
N ARG A 161 -19.03 -12.94 1.20
CA ARG A 161 -19.08 -11.57 0.69
C ARG A 161 -17.76 -11.16 0.05
N PHE A 162 -16.62 -11.41 0.70
CA PHE A 162 -15.30 -11.09 0.16
C PHE A 162 -15.08 -11.79 -1.18
N VAL A 163 -15.26 -13.11 -1.22
CA VAL A 163 -15.07 -13.92 -2.43
C VAL A 163 -15.93 -13.38 -3.58
N ASN A 164 -17.24 -13.18 -3.33
CA ASN A 164 -18.19 -12.76 -4.36
C ASN A 164 -17.95 -11.31 -4.83
N LYS A 165 -17.75 -10.37 -3.90
CA LYS A 165 -17.55 -8.94 -4.23
C LYS A 165 -16.25 -8.68 -4.97
N THR A 166 -15.18 -9.40 -4.62
CA THR A 166 -13.87 -9.16 -5.23
C THR A 166 -13.62 -9.98 -6.50
N ALA A 167 -14.47 -10.98 -6.80
CA ALA A 167 -14.24 -11.94 -7.89
C ALA A 167 -13.95 -11.29 -9.24
N LYS A 168 -14.77 -10.28 -9.63
CA LYS A 168 -14.60 -9.59 -10.90
C LYS A 168 -13.28 -8.85 -10.98
N LEU A 169 -12.93 -8.04 -9.97
CA LEU A 169 -11.68 -7.29 -9.95
C LEU A 169 -10.45 -8.19 -9.92
N ARG A 170 -10.51 -9.33 -9.21
CA ARG A 170 -9.43 -10.33 -9.20
C ARG A 170 -9.27 -10.99 -10.57
N GLN A 171 -10.39 -11.33 -11.25
CA GLN A 171 -10.35 -11.88 -12.60
C GLN A 171 -9.75 -10.87 -13.59
N GLU A 172 -10.21 -9.61 -13.56
CA GLU A 172 -9.70 -8.53 -14.43
C GLU A 172 -8.20 -8.27 -14.21
N ALA A 173 -7.73 -8.37 -12.97
CA ALA A 173 -6.31 -8.27 -12.66
C ALA A 173 -5.51 -9.46 -13.20
N ASN A 174 -6.01 -10.70 -13.01
CA ASN A 174 -5.39 -11.90 -13.55
C ASN A 174 -5.29 -11.86 -15.08
N ASP A 175 -6.34 -11.42 -15.78
CA ASP A 175 -6.38 -11.33 -17.24
C ASP A 175 -5.34 -10.35 -17.81
N ARG A 176 -4.96 -9.33 -17.01
CA ARG A 176 -3.91 -8.34 -17.35
C ARG A 176 -2.54 -8.67 -16.77
N GLY A 177 -2.42 -9.75 -16.00
CA GLY A 177 -1.17 -10.11 -15.31
C GLY A 177 -0.76 -9.09 -14.25
N LEU A 178 -1.75 -8.47 -13.57
CA LEU A 178 -1.56 -7.50 -12.51
C LEU A 178 -1.66 -8.17 -11.13
N TYR A 179 -0.93 -7.64 -10.17
CA TYR A 179 -1.02 -7.96 -8.75
C TYR A 179 -1.73 -6.85 -8.00
N ILE A 180 -2.81 -7.20 -7.32
CA ILE A 180 -3.53 -6.33 -6.39
C ILE A 180 -2.82 -6.44 -5.05
N CYS A 181 -1.99 -5.45 -4.74
CA CYS A 181 -1.12 -5.47 -3.57
C CYS A 181 -1.85 -4.87 -2.36
N HIS A 182 -2.39 -5.76 -1.52
CA HIS A 182 -3.11 -5.36 -0.31
C HIS A 182 -2.13 -4.85 0.76
N GLU A 183 -2.41 -3.68 1.30
CA GLU A 183 -1.78 -3.20 2.52
C GLU A 183 -2.53 -3.78 3.73
N ILE A 184 -1.81 -4.51 4.60
CA ILE A 184 -2.38 -5.06 5.84
C ILE A 184 -2.50 -3.90 6.84
N HIS A 185 -3.74 -3.40 7.01
CA HIS A 185 -4.03 -2.12 7.62
C HIS A 185 -5.29 -2.18 8.51
N PRO A 186 -5.37 -1.42 9.63
CA PRO A 186 -6.62 -1.27 10.39
C PRO A 186 -7.79 -0.81 9.51
N ASN A 187 -9.00 -1.29 9.82
CA ASN A 187 -10.23 -1.04 9.05
C ASN A 187 -10.20 -1.55 7.60
N THR A 188 -9.44 -2.58 7.34
CA THR A 188 -9.40 -3.28 6.05
C THR A 188 -9.69 -4.76 6.25
N ALA A 189 -9.83 -5.50 5.17
CA ALA A 189 -10.16 -6.94 5.22
C ALA A 189 -9.07 -7.81 5.89
N ALA A 190 -7.87 -7.28 6.12
CA ALA A 190 -6.80 -7.98 6.82
C ALA A 190 -6.08 -7.03 7.79
N LEU A 191 -6.06 -7.40 9.09
CA LEU A 191 -5.36 -6.69 10.16
C LEU A 191 -3.96 -7.25 10.43
N CYS A 192 -3.73 -8.50 10.05
CA CYS A 192 -2.48 -9.23 10.27
C CYS A 192 -2.20 -10.19 9.11
N ALA A 193 -1.02 -10.80 9.12
CA ALA A 193 -0.63 -11.76 8.08
C ALA A 193 -1.55 -12.98 8.00
N ASP A 194 -2.06 -13.44 9.14
CA ASP A 194 -2.95 -14.60 9.17
C ASP A 194 -4.31 -14.30 8.52
N ASP A 195 -4.84 -13.07 8.72
CA ASP A 195 -6.04 -12.61 8.02
C ASP A 195 -5.81 -12.59 6.50
N PHE A 196 -4.69 -12.02 6.05
CA PHE A 196 -4.37 -12.00 4.62
C PHE A 196 -4.24 -13.41 4.04
N ASN A 197 -3.57 -14.31 4.74
CA ASN A 197 -3.47 -15.71 4.31
C ASN A 197 -4.85 -16.38 4.22
N MET A 198 -5.76 -16.09 5.17
CA MET A 198 -7.14 -16.53 5.08
C MET A 198 -7.84 -15.98 3.82
N LEU A 199 -7.64 -14.68 3.46
CA LEU A 199 -8.19 -14.15 2.21
C LEU A 199 -7.67 -14.89 0.98
N VAL A 200 -6.40 -15.26 0.97
CA VAL A 200 -5.81 -16.08 -0.09
C VAL A 200 -6.44 -17.46 -0.13
N ASP A 201 -6.61 -18.11 1.03
CA ASP A 201 -7.17 -19.46 1.12
C ASP A 201 -8.63 -19.51 0.63
N ILE A 202 -9.48 -18.57 1.05
CA ILE A 202 -10.89 -18.52 0.61
C ILE A 202 -11.07 -18.12 -0.86
N THR A 203 -10.02 -17.63 -1.50
CA THR A 203 -9.98 -17.32 -2.93
C THR A 203 -9.18 -18.34 -3.74
N ASP A 204 -9.05 -19.57 -3.24
CA ASP A 204 -8.36 -20.69 -3.89
C ASP A 204 -6.92 -20.35 -4.32
N GLY A 205 -6.21 -19.55 -3.53
CA GLY A 205 -4.84 -19.15 -3.81
C GLY A 205 -4.67 -18.18 -4.96
N ASP A 206 -5.69 -17.37 -5.25
CA ASP A 206 -5.72 -16.42 -6.38
C ASP A 206 -4.38 -15.70 -6.57
N LYS A 207 -3.87 -15.71 -7.80
CA LYS A 207 -2.53 -15.20 -8.12
C LYS A 207 -2.45 -13.68 -8.10
N SER A 208 -3.57 -12.99 -8.35
CA SER A 208 -3.62 -11.53 -8.32
C SER A 208 -3.49 -10.96 -6.89
N MET A 209 -3.75 -11.79 -5.86
CA MET A 209 -3.66 -11.38 -4.46
C MET A 209 -2.21 -11.27 -4.00
N ALA A 210 -1.76 -10.06 -3.70
CA ALA A 210 -0.41 -9.75 -3.25
C ALA A 210 -0.43 -8.78 -2.05
N VAL A 211 0.74 -8.48 -1.50
CA VAL A 211 0.92 -7.63 -0.31
C VAL A 211 1.85 -6.47 -0.62
N ILE A 212 1.49 -5.29 -0.08
CA ILE A 212 2.44 -4.22 0.16
C ILE A 212 3.11 -4.50 1.51
N ALA A 213 4.42 -4.54 1.54
CA ALA A 213 5.13 -4.49 2.80
C ALA A 213 5.15 -3.03 3.31
N ASP A 214 4.23 -2.71 4.22
CA ASP A 214 4.24 -1.48 5.00
C ASP A 214 4.45 -1.83 6.48
N PRO A 215 5.55 -1.42 7.10
CA PRO A 215 5.85 -1.77 8.47
C PRO A 215 5.10 -0.91 9.49
N SER A 216 4.50 0.20 9.07
CA SER A 216 3.93 1.20 9.97
C SER A 216 2.64 0.77 10.67
N HIS A 217 2.02 -0.32 10.21
CA HIS A 217 0.82 -0.93 10.80
C HIS A 217 1.11 -2.19 11.61
N CYS A 218 2.39 -2.44 11.95
CA CYS A 218 2.79 -3.62 12.75
C CYS A 218 2.77 -3.38 14.27
N TRP A 219 2.49 -2.19 14.72
CA TRP A 219 2.60 -1.77 16.13
C TRP A 219 1.61 -2.44 17.09
N GLU A 220 0.51 -2.95 16.61
CA GLU A 220 -0.57 -3.52 17.47
C GLU A 220 -0.53 -5.05 17.52
N ASN A 221 -0.30 -5.71 16.38
CA ASN A 221 -0.58 -7.14 16.24
C ASN A 221 0.66 -8.00 15.99
N GLU A 222 1.63 -7.49 15.27
CA GLU A 222 2.79 -8.25 14.79
C GLU A 222 4.01 -7.33 14.67
N THR A 223 5.21 -7.91 14.68
CA THR A 223 6.40 -7.20 14.22
C THR A 223 6.52 -7.29 12.69
N PRO A 224 7.24 -6.36 12.03
CA PRO A 224 7.50 -6.46 10.59
C PRO A 224 8.09 -7.82 10.20
N GLU A 225 9.03 -8.35 11.00
CA GLU A 225 9.66 -9.64 10.74
C GLU A 225 8.64 -10.77 10.76
N THR A 226 7.77 -10.81 11.77
CA THR A 226 6.74 -11.84 11.88
C THR A 226 5.74 -11.74 10.73
N ARG A 227 5.25 -10.53 10.44
CA ARG A 227 4.27 -10.29 9.39
C ARG A 227 4.80 -10.70 8.02
N PHE A 228 5.93 -10.12 7.61
CA PHE A 228 6.39 -10.28 6.23
C PHE A 228 7.06 -11.63 5.95
N GLN A 229 7.53 -12.34 6.98
CA GLN A 229 7.93 -13.75 6.81
C GLN A 229 6.74 -14.66 6.49
N LYS A 230 5.57 -14.44 7.12
CA LYS A 230 4.37 -15.25 6.88
C LYS A 230 3.79 -15.08 5.47
N VAL A 231 3.92 -13.89 4.89
CA VAL A 231 3.39 -13.54 3.56
C VAL A 231 4.47 -13.33 2.51
N ARG A 232 5.72 -13.75 2.80
CA ARG A 232 6.92 -13.43 2.01
C ARG A 232 6.75 -13.59 0.50
N ASP A 233 6.14 -14.67 0.06
CA ASP A 233 6.00 -15.02 -1.36
C ASP A 233 4.92 -14.18 -2.09
N ARG A 234 4.15 -13.40 -1.34
CA ARG A 234 3.11 -12.49 -1.82
C ARG A 234 3.53 -11.02 -1.76
N VAL A 235 4.69 -10.68 -1.18
CA VAL A 235 5.18 -9.30 -1.13
C VAL A 235 5.68 -8.88 -2.50
N MET A 236 4.93 -7.99 -3.18
CA MET A 236 5.22 -7.49 -4.52
C MET A 236 5.43 -5.97 -4.57
N ALA A 237 5.15 -5.26 -3.48
CA ALA A 237 5.40 -3.83 -3.32
C ALA A 237 5.93 -3.55 -1.90
N ALA A 238 6.59 -2.41 -1.70
CA ALA A 238 7.11 -2.02 -0.40
C ALA A 238 6.98 -0.51 -0.18
N HIS A 239 6.33 -0.13 0.91
CA HIS A 239 6.28 1.23 1.43
C HIS A 239 7.29 1.42 2.56
N VAL A 240 7.75 2.64 2.72
CA VAL A 240 8.67 3.06 3.77
C VAL A 240 7.99 4.16 4.57
N LYS A 241 7.56 3.80 5.76
CA LYS A 241 6.78 4.65 6.67
C LYS A 241 7.13 4.29 8.11
N ASN A 242 7.24 5.25 8.98
CA ASN A 242 7.62 5.03 10.38
C ASN A 242 6.60 5.66 11.33
N PHE A 243 6.58 5.17 12.56
CA PHE A 243 5.65 5.61 13.59
C PHE A 243 6.33 5.69 14.95
N VAL A 244 5.65 6.35 15.90
CA VAL A 244 5.93 6.24 17.34
C VAL A 244 4.67 5.83 18.08
N VAL A 245 4.84 5.02 19.12
CA VAL A 245 3.79 4.72 20.09
C VAL A 245 4.12 5.38 21.41
N ARG A 246 3.32 6.33 21.85
CA ARG A 246 3.52 7.08 23.09
C ARG A 246 3.03 6.30 24.29
N PRO A 247 3.90 5.91 25.23
CA PRO A 247 3.49 5.19 26.43
C PRO A 247 2.48 5.98 27.28
N GLY A 248 1.49 5.28 27.82
CA GLY A 248 0.49 5.87 28.70
C GLY A 248 -0.65 6.63 28.02
N MET A 249 -0.62 6.77 26.69
CA MET A 249 -1.74 7.32 25.93
C MET A 249 -2.67 6.22 25.45
N ASN A 250 -3.94 6.58 25.18
CA ASN A 250 -4.93 5.60 24.69
C ASN A 250 -4.71 5.34 23.20
N LEU A 251 -4.37 4.10 22.87
CA LEU A 251 -4.18 3.65 21.47
C LEU A 251 -5.47 3.71 20.65
N ARG A 252 -6.63 3.59 21.29
CA ARG A 252 -7.94 3.50 20.65
C ARG A 252 -8.80 4.75 20.86
N LYS A 253 -8.16 5.91 20.98
CA LYS A 253 -8.86 7.18 21.09
C LYS A 253 -9.72 7.39 19.83
N MET A 254 -11.02 7.52 20.01
CA MET A 254 -11.99 7.59 18.91
C MET A 254 -12.26 9.01 18.39
N ASP A 255 -11.99 10.03 19.18
CA ASP A 255 -12.13 11.42 18.75
C ASP A 255 -10.95 11.78 17.83
N GLY A 256 -11.24 12.42 16.71
CA GLY A 256 -10.32 12.62 15.58
C GLY A 256 -9.10 13.49 15.82
N ASP A 257 -8.71 13.76 17.07
CA ASP A 257 -7.55 14.59 17.38
C ASP A 257 -6.25 13.82 17.13
N TRP A 258 -5.80 13.85 15.88
CA TRP A 258 -4.63 13.13 15.41
C TRP A 258 -3.35 13.41 16.23
N PRO A 259 -2.99 14.66 16.59
CA PRO A 259 -1.81 14.94 17.38
C PRO A 259 -1.84 14.37 18.81
N ASN A 260 -3.01 14.06 19.35
CA ASN A 260 -3.19 13.51 20.68
C ASN A 260 -3.42 11.99 20.73
N ARG A 261 -3.26 11.29 19.60
CA ARG A 261 -3.28 9.82 19.58
C ARG A 261 -1.98 9.23 20.11
N ALA A 262 -2.06 8.06 20.70
CA ALA A 262 -0.88 7.32 21.14
C ALA A 262 0.02 6.90 19.98
N HIS A 263 -0.57 6.38 18.92
CA HIS A 263 0.11 6.06 17.68
C HIS A 263 0.13 7.27 16.74
N GLN A 264 1.30 7.58 16.20
CA GLN A 264 1.49 8.70 15.25
C GLN A 264 2.53 8.33 14.22
N PHE A 265 2.27 8.67 12.95
CA PHE A 265 3.28 8.62 11.91
C PHE A 265 4.25 9.80 12.05
N VAL A 266 5.51 9.53 11.77
CA VAL A 266 6.61 10.48 11.94
C VAL A 266 7.61 10.35 10.80
N ASP A 267 8.56 11.27 10.72
CA ASP A 267 9.67 11.20 9.76
C ASP A 267 10.47 9.89 9.97
N LEU A 268 10.92 9.30 8.88
CA LEU A 268 11.58 7.99 8.85
C LEU A 268 12.69 7.79 9.90
N PRO A 269 13.61 8.75 10.13
CA PRO A 269 14.70 8.56 11.09
C PRO A 269 14.28 8.69 12.56
N THR A 270 13.03 9.15 12.84
CA THR A 270 12.60 9.52 14.20
C THR A 270 11.57 8.58 14.81
N GLY A 271 11.19 7.52 14.09
CA GLY A 271 10.20 6.54 14.56
C GLY A 271 10.79 5.41 15.39
N ASP A 272 9.90 4.57 15.89
CA ASP A 272 10.23 3.41 16.72
C ASP A 272 10.83 2.24 15.92
N LEU A 273 10.63 2.23 14.58
CA LEU A 273 11.18 1.19 13.72
C LEU A 273 12.58 1.53 13.24
N ASN A 274 13.46 0.55 13.27
CA ASN A 274 14.75 0.62 12.60
C ASN A 274 14.57 0.34 11.09
N MET A 275 14.57 1.40 10.27
CA MET A 275 14.31 1.30 8.84
C MET A 275 15.43 0.57 8.06
N VAL A 276 16.67 0.58 8.56
CA VAL A 276 17.76 -0.22 7.97
C VAL A 276 17.45 -1.71 8.13
N ARG A 277 17.03 -2.13 9.33
CA ARG A 277 16.59 -3.52 9.58
C ARG A 277 15.38 -3.90 8.73
N TYR A 278 14.48 -2.98 8.49
CA TYR A 278 13.35 -3.22 7.59
C TYR A 278 13.82 -3.43 6.14
N ALA A 279 14.76 -2.64 5.64
CA ALA A 279 15.35 -2.84 4.31
C ALA A 279 16.08 -4.20 4.19
N GLU A 280 16.84 -4.60 5.23
CA GLU A 280 17.47 -5.92 5.32
C GLU A 280 16.41 -7.06 5.32
N LEU A 281 15.28 -6.86 6.02
CA LEU A 281 14.16 -7.81 6.01
C LEU A 281 13.59 -7.98 4.60
N LEU A 282 13.38 -6.89 3.86
CA LEU A 282 12.87 -6.94 2.48
C LEU A 282 13.80 -7.73 1.55
N ILE A 283 15.12 -7.60 1.73
CA ILE A 283 16.12 -8.42 1.02
C ILE A 283 15.97 -9.88 1.43
N ASN A 284 15.92 -10.16 2.73
CA ASN A 284 15.84 -11.54 3.26
C ASN A 284 14.59 -12.30 2.79
N ILE A 285 13.45 -11.61 2.66
CA ILE A 285 12.22 -12.23 2.13
C ILE A 285 12.20 -12.30 0.60
N GLY A 286 13.23 -11.80 -0.10
CA GLY A 286 13.40 -11.87 -1.55
C GLY A 286 12.53 -10.88 -2.33
N TYR A 287 12.10 -9.76 -1.73
CA TYR A 287 11.30 -8.75 -2.43
C TYR A 287 12.02 -8.14 -3.64
N PRO A 288 13.31 -7.69 -3.53
CA PRO A 288 13.98 -7.09 -4.69
C PRO A 288 14.08 -8.03 -5.89
N GLU A 289 14.37 -9.31 -5.65
CA GLU A 289 14.51 -10.30 -6.72
C GLU A 289 13.17 -10.55 -7.42
N ARG A 290 12.08 -10.68 -6.65
CA ARG A 290 10.72 -10.83 -7.21
C ARG A 290 10.32 -9.61 -8.02
N TYR A 291 10.51 -8.41 -7.48
CA TYR A 291 10.19 -7.17 -8.18
C TYR A 291 10.96 -7.04 -9.48
N LYS A 292 12.27 -7.27 -9.45
CA LYS A 292 13.14 -7.23 -10.64
C LYS A 292 12.71 -8.24 -11.70
N ALA A 293 12.41 -9.46 -11.30
CA ALA A 293 11.96 -10.51 -12.22
C ALA A 293 10.59 -10.16 -12.86
N LEU A 294 9.70 -9.55 -12.09
CA LEU A 294 8.35 -9.18 -12.54
C LEU A 294 8.36 -7.98 -13.50
N HIS A 295 9.18 -6.96 -13.21
CA HIS A 295 9.20 -5.69 -13.94
C HIS A 295 10.35 -5.55 -14.94
N GLY A 296 11.29 -6.50 -14.99
CA GLY A 296 12.46 -6.42 -15.87
C GLY A 296 13.43 -5.28 -15.50
N THR A 297 13.49 -4.88 -14.23
CA THR A 297 14.30 -3.75 -13.74
C THR A 297 15.54 -4.20 -12.98
N GLU A 298 16.53 -3.31 -12.79
CA GLU A 298 17.72 -3.63 -11.99
C GLU A 298 17.51 -3.43 -10.48
N THR A 299 16.55 -2.58 -10.09
CA THR A 299 16.29 -2.22 -8.69
C THR A 299 14.79 -2.26 -8.40
N ALA A 300 14.44 -2.51 -7.13
CA ALA A 300 13.07 -2.43 -6.62
C ALA A 300 12.83 -1.09 -5.90
N PRO A 301 11.62 -0.52 -5.93
CA PRO A 301 11.33 0.72 -5.23
C PRO A 301 11.23 0.50 -3.71
N LEU A 302 11.72 1.46 -2.95
CA LEU A 302 11.32 1.75 -1.59
C LEU A 302 10.46 3.01 -1.65
N VAL A 303 9.15 2.85 -1.56
CA VAL A 303 8.20 3.93 -1.78
C VAL A 303 7.95 4.67 -0.48
N VAL A 304 8.41 5.92 -0.41
CA VAL A 304 8.18 6.78 0.77
C VAL A 304 6.72 7.20 0.82
N GLU A 305 6.05 6.80 1.86
CA GLU A 305 4.72 7.27 2.22
C GLU A 305 4.80 8.15 3.47
N ALA A 306 4.57 9.45 3.29
CA ALA A 306 4.74 10.43 4.36
C ALA A 306 3.39 10.85 4.94
N GLU A 307 3.20 10.60 6.23
CA GLU A 307 2.04 11.03 7.00
C GLU A 307 2.50 11.57 8.35
N SER A 308 2.83 12.85 8.42
CA SER A 308 3.23 13.48 9.68
C SER A 308 2.06 14.20 10.33
N ALA A 309 1.89 14.00 11.64
CA ALA A 309 0.90 14.74 12.42
C ALA A 309 1.28 16.22 12.66
N TYR A 310 2.55 16.60 12.44
CA TYR A 310 3.09 17.89 12.85
C TYR A 310 3.81 18.66 11.76
N ARG A 311 4.26 17.99 10.72
CA ARG A 311 5.13 18.58 9.71
C ARG A 311 4.43 18.69 8.37
N ASP A 312 4.87 19.66 7.59
CA ASP A 312 4.46 19.79 6.20
C ASP A 312 4.75 18.52 5.41
N LEU A 313 3.78 18.05 4.63
CA LEU A 313 3.86 16.78 3.92
C LEU A 313 4.93 16.78 2.83
N ASP A 314 5.06 17.88 2.09
CA ASP A 314 6.07 17.98 1.04
C ASP A 314 7.48 17.92 1.64
N ALA A 315 7.70 18.66 2.75
CA ALA A 315 8.97 18.60 3.47
C ALA A 315 9.26 17.23 4.06
N THR A 316 8.25 16.57 4.66
CA THR A 316 8.39 15.21 5.21
C THR A 316 8.70 14.20 4.12
N SER A 317 8.02 14.27 2.98
CA SER A 317 8.27 13.40 1.82
C SER A 317 9.67 13.58 1.26
N ALA A 318 10.11 14.83 1.07
CA ALA A 318 11.46 15.13 0.56
C ALA A 318 12.55 14.62 1.52
N ASN A 319 12.38 14.83 2.84
CA ASN A 319 13.30 14.30 3.86
C ASN A 319 13.30 12.76 3.86
N GLY A 320 12.14 12.14 3.70
CA GLY A 320 12.01 10.69 3.61
C GLY A 320 12.75 10.11 2.39
N ILE A 321 12.62 10.74 1.23
CA ILE A 321 13.34 10.36 0.01
C ILE A 321 14.84 10.47 0.19
N GLN A 322 15.31 11.57 0.80
CA GLN A 322 16.73 11.73 1.09
C GLN A 322 17.24 10.64 2.04
N TYR A 323 16.50 10.36 3.12
CA TYR A 323 16.85 9.29 4.06
C TYR A 323 16.92 7.92 3.38
N VAL A 324 15.96 7.58 2.52
CA VAL A 324 15.98 6.32 1.77
C VAL A 324 17.22 6.24 0.88
N ARG A 325 17.57 7.31 0.17
CA ARG A 325 18.76 7.34 -0.70
C ARG A 325 20.07 7.18 0.06
N ASP A 326 20.16 7.84 1.21
CA ASP A 326 21.41 7.93 1.96
C ASP A 326 21.64 6.70 2.87
N GLU A 327 20.56 6.10 3.41
CA GLU A 327 20.63 5.07 4.43
C GLU A 327 20.10 3.70 3.98
N LEU A 328 19.11 3.64 3.07
CA LEU A 328 18.45 2.38 2.71
C LEU A 328 18.84 1.85 1.31
N VAL A 329 19.40 2.70 0.46
CA VAL A 329 19.91 2.32 -0.87
C VAL A 329 21.40 1.99 -0.75
N PHE A 330 21.70 0.84 -0.19
CA PHE A 330 23.07 0.38 0.04
C PHE A 330 23.45 -0.79 -0.89
N PRO A 331 24.75 -0.96 -1.20
CA PRO A 331 25.23 -2.13 -1.93
C PRO A 331 25.04 -3.41 -1.10
N VAL A 332 24.50 -4.46 -1.72
CA VAL A 332 24.30 -5.77 -1.07
C VAL A 332 25.54 -6.65 -1.29
N ALA A 333 25.93 -7.41 -0.29
CA ALA A 333 27.05 -8.33 -0.38
C ALA A 333 26.84 -9.37 -1.49
N GLU A 334 27.85 -9.51 -2.38
CA GLU A 334 27.84 -10.49 -3.48
C GLU A 334 28.41 -11.85 -3.07
N MET A 335 29.09 -11.92 -1.94
CA MET A 335 29.72 -13.15 -1.42
C MET A 335 29.40 -13.36 0.07
N SER A 336 29.41 -14.61 0.49
CA SER A 336 29.24 -14.95 1.90
C SER A 336 30.43 -14.44 2.74
N PHE A 337 30.22 -14.36 4.05
CA PHE A 337 31.32 -14.02 4.98
C PHE A 337 32.48 -14.98 4.87
N GLU A 338 32.19 -16.28 4.72
CA GLU A 338 33.19 -17.35 4.59
C GLU A 338 33.99 -17.20 3.29
N GLU A 339 33.34 -16.90 2.17
CA GLU A 339 34.00 -16.62 0.89
C GLU A 339 34.88 -15.37 1.00
N GLY A 340 34.40 -14.32 1.70
CA GLY A 340 35.19 -13.11 2.00
C GLY A 340 36.41 -13.38 2.83
N MET A 341 36.42 -14.41 3.68
CA MET A 341 37.58 -14.90 4.44
C MET A 341 38.50 -15.84 3.64
N GLY A 342 38.15 -16.13 2.37
CA GLY A 342 38.95 -17.02 1.51
C GLY A 342 38.62 -18.50 1.66
N ALA A 343 37.50 -18.86 2.29
CA ALA A 343 36.97 -20.22 2.23
C ALA A 343 36.54 -20.55 0.80
N LYS A 344 36.91 -21.75 0.33
CA LYS A 344 36.58 -22.24 -1.02
C LYS A 344 35.45 -23.26 -0.97
#